data_25667329ff07c6393bb6a7a71eaeb956
#
_entry.id   25667329ff07c6393bb6a7a71eaeb956
#
_cell.length_a   1.000
_cell.length_b   1.000
_cell.length_c   1.000
_cell.angle_alpha   90.00
_cell.angle_beta   90.00
_cell.angle_gamma   90.00
#
_symmetry.space_group_name_H-M   'P 1'
#
loop_
_entity.id
_entity.type
_entity.pdbx_description
1 polymer ?
#
loop_
_entity_poly.entity_id
_entity_poly.type
_entity_poly.pdbx_seq_one_letter_code
_entity_poly.pdbx_strand_id
1 'polypeptide(L)'
;MNTQIVFDHRNRTAAGKEGPVEVRITHNRKTYYIQTGVRVRRSEFAFQSIINRGDADELNRQLLTLTQKVTAVVTAMLDAGEAVDAGEVKRRVWSPEQKKKKDVNEVVAWMQEQLPLLRLRDGTVKHYRPLFVRLTAFSEISEWCDLTIENIYKFDAYLHSLRKELTDAEKKKGVKAEPLSDAGVYTYHKCFRALLTRAYKMGVIDANPYDRLKGEFSRGEKQTMDYLTEEEMAAFESIRPLKGSVMEVAHDLFIFQMYTGLSYGDMQAFDMKDYRLIDGTWRNMGERIKTGVPFVSQLLAPAVAVLEKYNYQLPQIVNADYNRALKALGLACGIARPLHSHMARHTFATFALRHGVKIENLARMLGHTNITQTQRYAKVVAASVHEEFDKLGAALVSKSAK
;
A
#
# COMPACT_ATOMS: atom_id res chain seq x y z
N MET A 1 -14.50 -5.23 46.79
CA MET A 1 -13.03 -4.98 46.76
C MET A 1 -12.77 -3.53 47.18
N ASN A 2 -11.75 -3.26 47.99
CA ASN A 2 -11.33 -1.91 48.36
C ASN A 2 -9.80 -1.78 48.14
N THR A 3 -9.38 -0.66 47.55
CA THR A 3 -7.97 -0.38 47.24
C THR A 3 -7.58 0.94 47.93
N GLN A 4 -6.48 0.96 48.66
CA GLN A 4 -6.02 2.15 49.37
C GLN A 4 -4.51 2.26 49.29
N ILE A 5 -3.98 3.51 49.33
CA ILE A 5 -2.55 3.78 49.43
C ILE A 5 -2.20 3.88 50.89
N VAL A 6 -1.20 3.12 51.34
CA VAL A 6 -0.77 3.05 52.74
C VAL A 6 0.74 3.25 52.86
N PHE A 7 1.18 3.80 53.97
CA PHE A 7 2.58 3.97 54.30
C PHE A 7 3.03 2.86 55.26
N ASP A 8 4.12 2.17 54.93
CA ASP A 8 4.83 1.19 55.81
C ASP A 8 3.90 0.32 56.65
N HIS A 9 3.08 -0.52 55.99
CA HIS A 9 2.09 -1.35 56.68
C HIS A 9 2.71 -2.28 57.76
N ARG A 10 4.02 -2.55 57.69
CA ARG A 10 4.75 -3.38 58.65
C ARG A 10 5.35 -2.59 59.78
N ASN A 11 5.24 -1.25 59.75
CA ASN A 11 5.78 -0.32 60.75
C ASN A 11 7.27 -0.57 61.10
N ARG A 12 8.10 -0.81 60.06
CA ARG A 12 9.53 -1.15 60.19
C ARG A 12 10.46 0.03 59.93
N THR A 13 9.93 1.15 59.52
CA THR A 13 10.73 2.34 59.21
C THR A 13 11.08 3.09 60.45
N ALA A 14 12.38 3.27 60.74
CA ALA A 14 12.86 4.05 61.85
C ALA A 14 12.46 5.54 61.75
N ALA A 15 12.29 6.22 62.88
CA ALA A 15 11.92 7.63 62.90
C ALA A 15 12.89 8.48 62.05
N GLY A 16 12.36 9.36 61.22
CA GLY A 16 13.13 10.24 60.34
C GLY A 16 13.67 9.60 59.03
N LYS A 17 13.52 8.29 58.85
CA LYS A 17 13.91 7.62 57.63
C LYS A 17 12.73 7.44 56.64
N GLU A 18 13.06 7.23 55.38
CA GLU A 18 12.06 6.95 54.33
C GLU A 18 11.58 5.51 54.42
N GLY A 19 10.25 5.34 54.42
CA GLY A 19 9.56 4.07 54.40
C GLY A 19 8.82 3.83 53.03
N PRO A 20 8.43 2.60 52.79
CA PRO A 20 7.73 2.26 51.54
C PRO A 20 6.29 2.77 51.56
N VAL A 21 5.84 3.25 50.39
CA VAL A 21 4.42 3.46 50.09
C VAL A 21 3.91 2.23 49.33
N GLU A 22 2.74 1.72 49.70
CA GLU A 22 2.20 0.47 49.20
C GLU A 22 0.73 0.63 48.82
N VAL A 23 0.26 -0.15 47.85
CA VAL A 23 -1.17 -0.28 47.55
C VAL A 23 -1.72 -1.46 48.34
N ARG A 24 -2.66 -1.19 49.24
CA ARG A 24 -3.41 -2.19 50.00
C ARG A 24 -4.67 -2.57 49.29
N ILE A 25 -4.87 -3.86 49.04
CA ILE A 25 -6.06 -4.44 48.42
C ILE A 25 -6.77 -5.29 49.45
N THR A 26 -8.06 -5.04 49.71
CA THR A 26 -8.88 -5.86 50.60
C THR A 26 -10.03 -6.48 49.82
N HIS A 27 -10.09 -7.81 49.78
CA HIS A 27 -11.15 -8.57 49.15
C HIS A 27 -11.46 -9.84 50.00
N ASN A 28 -12.72 -10.16 50.22
CA ASN A 28 -13.19 -11.32 50.96
C ASN A 28 -12.46 -11.55 52.29
N ARG A 29 -12.30 -10.49 53.12
CA ARG A 29 -11.59 -10.47 54.41
C ARG A 29 -10.08 -10.78 54.32
N LYS A 30 -9.51 -10.93 53.11
CA LYS A 30 -8.07 -11.05 52.92
C LYS A 30 -7.49 -9.71 52.47
N THR A 31 -6.28 -9.41 52.95
CA THR A 31 -5.59 -8.15 52.59
C THR A 31 -4.23 -8.45 52.01
N TYR A 32 -3.94 -7.80 50.89
CA TYR A 32 -2.71 -7.92 50.13
C TYR A 32 -2.03 -6.54 50.01
N TYR A 33 -0.71 -6.52 49.92
CA TYR A 33 0.08 -5.30 49.81
C TYR A 33 0.98 -5.38 48.57
N ILE A 34 0.90 -4.37 47.74
CA ILE A 34 1.70 -4.24 46.51
C ILE A 34 2.65 -3.06 46.72
N GLN A 35 3.95 -3.30 46.65
CA GLN A 35 4.95 -2.24 46.76
C GLN A 35 4.90 -1.34 45.51
N THR A 36 4.96 -0.02 45.71
CA THR A 36 4.90 0.95 44.62
C THR A 36 6.28 1.35 44.09
N GLY A 37 7.34 1.05 44.81
CA GLY A 37 8.70 1.56 44.59
C GLY A 37 8.93 2.96 45.17
N VAL A 38 7.87 3.66 45.56
CA VAL A 38 7.97 5.00 46.16
C VAL A 38 8.33 4.89 47.61
N ARG A 39 9.27 5.73 48.08
CA ARG A 39 9.66 5.83 49.48
C ARG A 39 9.59 7.30 49.91
N VAL A 40 8.99 7.54 51.09
CA VAL A 40 8.82 8.87 51.66
C VAL A 40 9.03 8.82 53.18
N ARG A 41 9.19 9.97 53.82
CA ARG A 41 9.20 10.05 55.30
C ARG A 41 7.77 10.03 55.81
N ARG A 42 7.59 9.59 57.06
CA ARG A 42 6.27 9.57 57.69
C ARG A 42 5.57 10.94 57.71
N SER A 43 6.32 12.03 57.88
CA SER A 43 5.81 13.41 57.81
C SER A 43 5.39 13.88 56.44
N GLU A 44 5.79 13.15 55.39
CA GLU A 44 5.48 13.44 54.00
C GLU A 44 4.29 12.60 53.49
N PHE A 45 3.61 11.86 54.36
CA PHE A 45 2.45 11.01 53.93
C PHE A 45 1.25 11.23 54.84
N ALA A 46 0.15 11.71 54.31
CA ALA A 46 -1.13 11.87 55.01
C ALA A 46 -2.31 11.69 54.01
N PHE A 47 -3.45 11.28 54.51
CA PHE A 47 -4.70 11.12 53.74
C PHE A 47 -4.53 10.31 52.44
N GLN A 48 -3.71 9.23 52.49
CA GLN A 48 -3.39 8.37 51.36
C GLN A 48 -2.63 9.09 50.23
N SER A 49 -1.99 10.22 50.52
CA SER A 49 -1.28 11.05 49.55
C SER A 49 0.08 11.47 50.09
N ILE A 50 0.99 11.77 49.19
CA ILE A 50 2.28 12.36 49.51
C ILE A 50 2.08 13.88 49.60
N ILE A 51 2.62 14.46 50.66
CA ILE A 51 2.51 15.88 51.01
C ILE A 51 3.88 16.44 51.41
N ASN A 52 4.01 17.74 51.51
CA ASN A 52 5.19 18.44 52.06
C ASN A 52 6.52 18.13 51.36
N ARG A 53 6.51 17.85 50.05
CA ARG A 53 7.73 17.72 49.23
C ARG A 53 7.52 18.27 47.80
N GLY A 54 8.59 18.72 47.19
CA GLY A 54 8.53 19.43 45.92
C GLY A 54 8.05 18.60 44.74
N ASP A 55 8.19 17.27 44.80
CA ASP A 55 7.77 16.29 43.77
C ASP A 55 6.47 15.55 44.13
N ALA A 56 5.73 16.04 45.14
CA ALA A 56 4.52 15.38 45.63
C ALA A 56 3.46 15.14 44.57
N ASP A 57 3.23 16.13 43.69
CA ASP A 57 2.22 16.01 42.64
C ASP A 57 2.59 14.95 41.60
N GLU A 58 3.86 14.83 41.25
CA GLU A 58 4.35 13.81 40.32
C GLU A 58 4.22 12.41 40.90
N LEU A 59 4.66 12.25 42.17
CA LEU A 59 4.57 10.97 42.90
C LEU A 59 3.10 10.55 43.09
N ASN A 60 2.22 11.49 43.44
CA ASN A 60 0.79 11.20 43.56
C ASN A 60 0.15 10.77 42.26
N ARG A 61 0.52 11.38 41.09
CA ARG A 61 0.09 10.92 39.79
C ARG A 61 0.57 9.49 39.49
N GLN A 62 1.83 9.17 39.77
CA GLN A 62 2.37 7.83 39.66
C GLN A 62 1.63 6.81 40.52
N LEU A 63 1.36 7.14 41.77
CA LEU A 63 0.60 6.30 42.72
C LEU A 63 -0.83 6.07 42.23
N LEU A 64 -1.49 7.11 41.72
CA LEU A 64 -2.85 7.01 41.16
C LEU A 64 -2.88 6.07 39.95
N THR A 65 -1.97 6.26 39.03
CA THR A 65 -1.83 5.41 37.83
C THR A 65 -1.58 3.95 38.19
N LEU A 66 -0.70 3.70 39.16
CA LEU A 66 -0.40 2.36 39.64
C LEU A 66 -1.59 1.73 40.35
N THR A 67 -2.30 2.50 41.19
CA THR A 67 -3.51 2.03 41.86
C THR A 67 -4.60 1.65 40.90
N GLN A 68 -4.79 2.42 39.83
CA GLN A 68 -5.74 2.10 38.75
C GLN A 68 -5.34 0.80 38.05
N LYS A 69 -4.05 0.61 37.69
CA LYS A 69 -3.56 -0.64 37.09
C LYS A 69 -3.78 -1.85 38.03
N VAL A 70 -3.44 -1.71 39.30
CA VAL A 70 -3.64 -2.77 40.27
C VAL A 70 -5.13 -3.13 40.40
N THR A 71 -6.00 -2.13 40.46
CA THR A 71 -7.45 -2.32 40.56
C THR A 71 -7.97 -3.05 39.28
N ALA A 72 -7.55 -2.64 38.09
CA ALA A 72 -7.96 -3.28 36.82
C ALA A 72 -7.53 -4.74 36.76
N VAL A 73 -6.28 -5.06 37.17
CA VAL A 73 -5.77 -6.43 37.21
C VAL A 73 -6.58 -7.31 38.18
N VAL A 74 -6.85 -6.81 39.38
CA VAL A 74 -7.61 -7.57 40.36
C VAL A 74 -9.06 -7.77 39.93
N THR A 75 -9.69 -6.76 39.36
CA THR A 75 -11.05 -6.89 38.80
C THR A 75 -11.07 -7.95 37.69
N ALA A 76 -10.13 -7.91 36.77
CA ALA A 76 -10.05 -8.92 35.68
C ALA A 76 -9.85 -10.35 36.21
N MET A 77 -9.04 -10.52 37.28
CA MET A 77 -8.88 -11.82 37.94
C MET A 77 -10.19 -12.32 38.56
N LEU A 78 -10.92 -11.41 39.23
CA LEU A 78 -12.20 -11.74 39.85
C LEU A 78 -13.28 -12.10 38.81
N ASP A 79 -13.34 -11.33 37.73
CA ASP A 79 -14.28 -11.58 36.62
C ASP A 79 -13.99 -12.92 35.90
N ALA A 80 -12.70 -13.31 35.87
CA ALA A 80 -12.26 -14.62 35.37
C ALA A 80 -12.45 -15.78 36.39
N GLY A 81 -12.96 -15.49 37.59
CA GLY A 81 -13.11 -16.51 38.65
C GLY A 81 -11.79 -16.97 39.28
N GLU A 82 -10.72 -16.23 39.09
CA GLU A 82 -9.40 -16.56 39.59
C GLU A 82 -9.23 -16.11 41.05
N ALA A 83 -8.40 -16.85 41.84
CA ALA A 83 -8.06 -16.44 43.19
C ALA A 83 -7.09 -15.24 43.14
N VAL A 84 -7.37 -14.20 43.94
CA VAL A 84 -6.47 -13.06 44.10
C VAL A 84 -5.26 -13.48 44.90
N ASP A 85 -4.07 -13.38 44.29
CA ASP A 85 -2.76 -13.58 44.94
C ASP A 85 -1.86 -12.38 44.71
N ALA A 86 -1.14 -11.94 45.75
CA ALA A 86 -0.28 -10.76 45.69
C ALA A 86 0.89 -10.91 44.72
N GLY A 87 1.46 -12.12 44.58
CA GLY A 87 2.54 -12.43 43.66
C GLY A 87 2.06 -12.34 42.21
N GLU A 88 0.89 -12.89 41.96
CA GLU A 88 0.26 -12.89 40.63
C GLU A 88 -0.18 -11.48 40.22
N VAL A 89 -0.80 -10.71 41.12
CA VAL A 89 -1.13 -9.29 40.89
C VAL A 89 0.13 -8.50 40.56
N LYS A 90 1.21 -8.69 41.35
CA LYS A 90 2.50 -8.04 41.10
C LYS A 90 3.04 -8.41 39.72
N ARG A 91 3.05 -9.68 39.38
CA ARG A 91 3.50 -10.16 38.06
C ARG A 91 2.73 -9.48 36.92
N ARG A 92 1.40 -9.45 36.98
CA ARG A 92 0.56 -8.84 35.95
C ARG A 92 0.66 -7.32 35.84
N VAL A 93 0.95 -6.64 36.96
CA VAL A 93 1.12 -5.19 36.98
C VAL A 93 2.48 -4.75 36.45
N TRP A 94 3.55 -5.46 36.78
CA TRP A 94 4.93 -5.09 36.38
C TRP A 94 5.49 -5.86 35.22
N SER A 95 4.95 -7.05 34.95
CA SER A 95 5.20 -7.81 33.72
C SER A 95 3.83 -8.06 33.11
N PRO A 96 3.26 -7.10 32.39
CA PRO A 96 2.03 -7.35 31.67
C PRO A 96 2.28 -8.60 30.85
N GLU A 97 1.39 -9.59 30.96
CA GLU A 97 1.49 -10.81 30.19
C GLU A 97 1.78 -10.42 28.75
N GLN A 98 2.88 -10.93 28.19
CA GLN A 98 2.97 -11.03 26.75
C GLN A 98 1.65 -11.68 26.36
N LYS A 99 0.76 -10.92 25.70
CA LYS A 99 -0.54 -11.41 25.24
C LYS A 99 -0.29 -12.82 24.73
N LYS A 100 -0.86 -13.85 25.38
CA LYS A 100 -0.84 -15.21 24.83
C LYS A 100 -1.29 -15.02 23.41
N LYS A 101 -0.42 -15.33 22.42
CA LYS A 101 -0.79 -15.25 21.01
C LYS A 101 -2.09 -16.02 20.92
N LYS A 102 -3.20 -15.32 20.75
CA LYS A 102 -4.45 -15.98 20.35
C LYS A 102 -4.11 -16.68 19.03
N ASP A 103 -4.43 -17.95 18.92
CA ASP A 103 -4.17 -18.74 17.69
C ASP A 103 -4.82 -18.11 16.46
N VAL A 104 -5.78 -17.19 16.66
CA VAL A 104 -6.52 -16.50 15.61
C VAL A 104 -6.37 -14.98 15.77
N ASN A 105 -5.87 -14.33 14.74
CA ASN A 105 -5.87 -12.87 14.64
C ASN A 105 -7.29 -12.43 14.25
N GLU A 106 -8.03 -11.84 15.20
CA GLU A 106 -9.43 -11.44 15.04
C GLU A 106 -9.62 -10.42 13.90
N VAL A 107 -8.74 -9.42 13.82
CA VAL A 107 -8.77 -8.39 12.79
C VAL A 107 -8.59 -9.00 11.40
N VAL A 108 -7.61 -9.89 11.25
CA VAL A 108 -7.34 -10.56 9.97
C VAL A 108 -8.47 -11.53 9.61
N ALA A 109 -8.99 -12.30 10.56
CA ALA A 109 -10.10 -13.23 10.34
C ALA A 109 -11.34 -12.49 9.80
N TRP A 110 -11.73 -11.39 10.45
CA TRP A 110 -12.82 -10.55 9.99
C TRP A 110 -12.55 -9.97 8.59
N MET A 111 -11.34 -9.48 8.33
CA MET A 111 -10.97 -8.92 7.02
C MET A 111 -11.04 -9.97 5.91
N GLN A 112 -10.65 -11.21 6.20
CA GLN A 112 -10.74 -12.33 5.25
C GLN A 112 -12.18 -12.66 4.91
N GLU A 113 -13.08 -12.64 5.88
CA GLU A 113 -14.53 -12.83 5.68
C GLU A 113 -15.15 -11.71 4.85
N GLN A 114 -14.70 -10.46 5.05
CA GLN A 114 -15.24 -9.30 4.33
C GLN A 114 -14.75 -9.20 2.88
N LEU A 115 -13.57 -9.71 2.57
CA LEU A 115 -12.94 -9.53 1.25
C LEU A 115 -13.82 -10.03 0.08
N PRO A 116 -14.44 -11.21 0.13
CA PRO A 116 -15.33 -11.68 -0.95
C PRO A 116 -16.57 -10.78 -1.12
N LEU A 117 -17.06 -10.19 -0.02
CA LEU A 117 -18.24 -9.33 -0.01
C LEU A 117 -18.00 -7.96 -0.67
N LEU A 118 -16.73 -7.58 -0.89
CA LEU A 118 -16.38 -6.34 -1.58
C LEU A 118 -16.56 -6.43 -3.10
N ARG A 119 -16.81 -7.62 -3.65
CA ARG A 119 -16.98 -7.86 -5.10
C ARG A 119 -15.87 -7.22 -5.95
N LEU A 120 -14.63 -7.31 -5.45
CA LEU A 120 -13.47 -6.77 -6.13
C LEU A 120 -13.05 -7.68 -7.29
N ARG A 121 -12.44 -7.09 -8.32
CA ARG A 121 -11.83 -7.86 -9.41
C ARG A 121 -10.62 -8.65 -8.88
N ASP A 122 -10.37 -9.83 -9.44
CA ASP A 122 -9.27 -10.73 -9.01
C ASP A 122 -7.92 -10.04 -8.94
N GLY A 123 -7.62 -9.16 -9.91
CA GLY A 123 -6.41 -8.35 -9.91
C GLY A 123 -6.27 -7.44 -8.70
N THR A 124 -7.38 -6.99 -8.11
CA THR A 124 -7.39 -6.18 -6.89
C THR A 124 -7.26 -7.05 -5.65
N VAL A 125 -7.95 -8.19 -5.60
CA VAL A 125 -7.90 -9.16 -4.49
C VAL A 125 -6.46 -9.62 -4.23
N LYS A 126 -5.64 -9.78 -5.27
CA LYS A 126 -4.22 -10.14 -5.15
C LYS A 126 -3.40 -9.20 -4.27
N HIS A 127 -3.80 -7.94 -4.09
CA HIS A 127 -3.12 -6.99 -3.21
C HIS A 127 -3.52 -7.13 -1.73
N TYR A 128 -4.67 -7.72 -1.43
CA TYR A 128 -5.14 -7.90 -0.05
C TYR A 128 -4.54 -9.15 0.62
N ARG A 129 -4.37 -10.23 -0.13
CA ARG A 129 -3.82 -11.49 0.43
C ARG A 129 -2.45 -11.32 1.11
N PRO A 130 -1.46 -10.62 0.49
CA PRO A 130 -0.18 -10.36 1.16
C PRO A 130 -0.33 -9.52 2.43
N LEU A 131 -1.30 -8.58 2.49
CA LEU A 131 -1.58 -7.80 3.69
C LEU A 131 -1.93 -8.71 4.88
N PHE A 132 -2.81 -9.70 4.68
CA PHE A 132 -3.20 -10.62 5.74
C PHE A 132 -2.00 -11.40 6.28
N VAL A 133 -1.15 -11.91 5.39
CA VAL A 133 0.09 -12.58 5.78
C VAL A 133 0.98 -11.67 6.64
N ARG A 134 1.14 -10.40 6.24
CA ARG A 134 1.99 -9.44 6.96
C ARG A 134 1.40 -9.01 8.29
N LEU A 135 0.08 -8.78 8.38
CA LEU A 135 -0.60 -8.48 9.64
C LEU A 135 -0.52 -9.66 10.63
N THR A 136 -0.73 -10.88 10.15
CA THR A 136 -0.60 -12.09 11.00
C THR A 136 0.84 -12.23 11.51
N ALA A 137 1.85 -12.00 10.67
CA ALA A 137 3.25 -12.08 11.07
C ALA A 137 3.67 -10.95 12.02
N PHE A 138 3.11 -9.76 11.86
CA PHE A 138 3.37 -8.61 12.73
C PHE A 138 2.86 -8.81 14.15
N SER A 139 1.71 -9.47 14.31
CA SER A 139 1.09 -9.90 15.58
C SER A 139 0.77 -8.83 16.64
N GLU A 140 1.24 -7.59 16.52
CA GLU A 140 0.89 -6.48 17.44
C GLU A 140 -0.49 -5.87 17.16
N ILE A 141 -1.11 -6.22 16.00
CA ILE A 141 -2.48 -5.90 15.65
C ILE A 141 -3.23 -7.22 15.47
N SER A 142 -3.77 -7.76 16.55
CA SER A 142 -4.52 -9.02 16.57
C SER A 142 -5.96 -8.85 17.01
N GLU A 143 -6.25 -7.87 17.83
CA GLU A 143 -7.57 -7.50 18.31
C GLU A 143 -7.94 -6.07 17.89
N TRP A 144 -9.24 -5.74 17.89
CA TRP A 144 -9.70 -4.40 17.49
C TRP A 144 -9.17 -3.27 18.39
N CYS A 145 -8.94 -3.56 19.67
CA CYS A 145 -8.33 -2.61 20.62
C CYS A 145 -6.85 -2.30 20.31
N ASP A 146 -6.18 -3.14 19.51
CA ASP A 146 -4.80 -2.92 19.06
C ASP A 146 -4.69 -1.90 17.93
N LEU A 147 -5.80 -1.47 17.33
CA LEU A 147 -5.83 -0.50 16.22
C LEU A 147 -5.54 0.91 16.70
N THR A 148 -4.38 1.13 17.25
CA THR A 148 -3.88 2.44 17.65
C THR A 148 -3.03 3.07 16.54
N ILE A 149 -2.89 4.40 16.55
CA ILE A 149 -1.99 5.13 15.66
C ILE A 149 -0.55 4.63 15.85
N GLU A 150 -0.13 4.39 17.09
CA GLU A 150 1.20 3.87 17.42
C GLU A 150 1.47 2.52 16.75
N ASN A 151 0.52 1.57 16.83
CA ASN A 151 0.68 0.26 16.20
C ASN A 151 0.66 0.32 14.67
N ILE A 152 -0.01 1.31 14.07
CA ILE A 152 0.07 1.55 12.62
C ILE A 152 1.47 2.05 12.23
N TYR A 153 2.09 2.95 12.99
CA TYR A 153 3.49 3.35 12.75
C TYR A 153 4.47 2.18 12.96
N LYS A 154 4.26 1.36 13.98
CA LYS A 154 5.07 0.13 14.16
C LYS A 154 4.90 -0.85 13.00
N PHE A 155 3.67 -0.97 12.47
CA PHE A 155 3.42 -1.79 11.28
C PHE A 155 4.11 -1.23 10.04
N ASP A 156 4.13 0.09 9.84
CA ASP A 156 4.90 0.74 8.78
C ASP A 156 6.40 0.42 8.89
N ALA A 157 6.99 0.62 10.06
CA ALA A 157 8.39 0.28 10.33
C ALA A 157 8.69 -1.20 10.08
N TYR A 158 7.79 -2.09 10.51
CA TYR A 158 7.88 -3.51 10.22
C TYR A 158 7.88 -3.79 8.71
N LEU A 159 6.98 -3.18 7.94
CA LEU A 159 6.92 -3.35 6.48
C LEU A 159 8.22 -2.88 5.81
N HIS A 160 8.80 -1.75 6.23
CA HIS A 160 10.08 -1.26 5.72
C HIS A 160 11.28 -2.14 6.10
N SER A 161 11.19 -2.90 7.21
CA SER A 161 12.21 -3.88 7.58
C SER A 161 12.21 -5.13 6.69
N LEU A 162 11.08 -5.40 6.00
CA LEU A 162 10.95 -6.58 5.14
C LEU A 162 11.74 -6.43 3.85
N ARG A 163 12.24 -7.56 3.39
CA ARG A 163 12.92 -7.65 2.08
C ARG A 163 12.06 -8.42 1.10
N LYS A 164 12.21 -8.11 -0.19
CA LYS A 164 11.54 -8.84 -1.26
C LYS A 164 11.97 -10.31 -1.24
N GLU A 165 10.99 -11.19 -1.37
CA GLU A 165 11.30 -12.60 -1.56
C GLU A 165 11.92 -12.82 -2.94
N LEU A 166 13.11 -13.37 -2.97
CA LEU A 166 13.80 -13.71 -4.21
C LEU A 166 13.32 -15.05 -4.75
N THR A 167 13.14 -15.11 -6.06
CA THR A 167 12.92 -16.37 -6.77
C THR A 167 14.17 -17.26 -6.67
N ASP A 168 14.01 -18.58 -6.85
CA ASP A 168 15.14 -19.51 -6.80
C ASP A 168 16.21 -19.19 -7.86
N ALA A 169 15.80 -18.65 -9.00
CA ALA A 169 16.71 -18.22 -10.05
C ALA A 169 17.53 -16.98 -9.62
N GLU A 170 16.93 -16.03 -8.90
CA GLU A 170 17.62 -14.85 -8.37
C GLU A 170 18.57 -15.23 -7.22
N LYS A 171 18.14 -16.16 -6.34
CA LYS A 171 19.01 -16.71 -5.28
C LYS A 171 20.25 -17.38 -5.88
N LYS A 172 20.07 -18.19 -6.94
CA LYS A 172 21.20 -18.83 -7.65
C LYS A 172 22.15 -17.84 -8.32
N LYS A 173 21.66 -16.67 -8.73
CA LYS A 173 22.46 -15.58 -9.31
C LYS A 173 23.12 -14.68 -8.26
N GLY A 174 22.95 -14.96 -6.98
CA GLY A 174 23.52 -14.15 -5.89
C GLY A 174 22.90 -12.75 -5.77
N VAL A 175 21.66 -12.55 -6.25
CA VAL A 175 20.96 -11.27 -6.13
C VAL A 175 20.68 -11.00 -4.66
N LYS A 176 21.00 -9.79 -4.19
CA LYS A 176 20.66 -9.38 -2.81
C LYS A 176 19.20 -8.96 -2.73
N ALA A 177 18.50 -9.44 -1.70
CA ALA A 177 17.13 -9.06 -1.45
C ALA A 177 17.04 -7.58 -1.05
N GLU A 178 16.36 -6.78 -1.85
CA GLU A 178 16.10 -5.37 -1.58
C GLU A 178 14.96 -5.18 -0.59
N PRO A 179 14.94 -4.09 0.19
CA PRO A 179 13.80 -3.73 1.01
C PRO A 179 12.56 -3.49 0.14
N LEU A 180 11.37 -3.53 0.77
CA LEU A 180 10.15 -3.10 0.08
C LEU A 180 10.26 -1.61 -0.26
N SER A 181 9.85 -1.24 -1.48
CA SER A 181 9.79 0.18 -1.86
C SER A 181 8.63 0.88 -1.14
N ASP A 182 8.72 2.20 -0.92
CA ASP A 182 7.64 3.01 -0.35
C ASP A 182 6.31 2.80 -1.07
N ALA A 183 6.31 2.71 -2.41
CA ALA A 183 5.11 2.41 -3.18
C ALA A 183 4.51 1.02 -2.85
N GLY A 184 5.37 0.05 -2.57
CA GLY A 184 4.97 -1.29 -2.10
C GLY A 184 4.36 -1.23 -0.71
N VAL A 185 5.03 -0.57 0.23
CA VAL A 185 4.54 -0.36 1.61
C VAL A 185 3.23 0.43 1.60
N TYR A 186 3.15 1.51 0.81
CA TYR A 186 1.92 2.29 0.64
C TYR A 186 0.74 1.43 0.16
N THR A 187 0.98 0.42 -0.67
CA THR A 187 -0.08 -0.49 -1.15
C THR A 187 -0.69 -1.30 0.01
N TYR A 188 0.12 -1.74 0.98
CA TYR A 188 -0.39 -2.39 2.19
C TYR A 188 -1.26 -1.44 3.01
N HIS A 189 -0.79 -0.22 3.29
CA HIS A 189 -1.58 0.79 4.01
C HIS A 189 -2.88 1.15 3.29
N LYS A 190 -2.86 1.27 1.96
CA LYS A 190 -4.05 1.52 1.15
C LYS A 190 -5.10 0.41 1.31
N CYS A 191 -4.68 -0.85 1.24
CA CYS A 191 -5.57 -2.00 1.40
C CYS A 191 -6.10 -2.09 2.83
N PHE A 192 -5.24 -1.89 3.84
CA PHE A 192 -5.60 -1.91 5.24
C PHE A 192 -6.61 -0.81 5.57
N ARG A 193 -6.32 0.43 5.17
CA ARG A 193 -7.24 1.56 5.33
C ARG A 193 -8.61 1.29 4.71
N ALA A 194 -8.67 0.68 3.52
CA ALA A 194 -9.93 0.39 2.84
C ALA A 194 -10.80 -0.60 3.64
N LEU A 195 -10.20 -1.64 4.22
CA LEU A 195 -10.89 -2.60 5.09
C LEU A 195 -11.31 -1.98 6.41
N LEU A 196 -10.46 -1.16 7.04
CA LEU A 196 -10.83 -0.43 8.26
C LEU A 196 -11.95 0.58 8.02
N THR A 197 -11.98 1.24 6.86
CA THR A 197 -13.12 2.10 6.47
C THR A 197 -14.43 1.30 6.39
N ARG A 198 -14.37 0.05 5.94
CA ARG A 198 -15.54 -0.84 5.97
C ARG A 198 -15.91 -1.23 7.39
N ALA A 199 -14.93 -1.60 8.22
CA ALA A 199 -15.15 -1.93 9.64
C ALA A 199 -15.84 -0.78 10.38
N TYR A 200 -15.38 0.45 10.17
CA TYR A 200 -16.02 1.66 10.69
C TYR A 200 -17.46 1.82 10.22
N LYS A 201 -17.71 1.68 8.91
CA LYS A 201 -19.07 1.77 8.35
C LYS A 201 -20.03 0.68 8.86
N MET A 202 -19.50 -0.46 9.27
CA MET A 202 -20.28 -1.57 9.85
C MET A 202 -20.40 -1.48 11.38
N GLY A 203 -19.82 -0.46 12.03
CA GLY A 203 -19.86 -0.29 13.47
C GLY A 203 -18.98 -1.28 14.25
N VAL A 204 -18.03 -1.93 13.59
CA VAL A 204 -17.07 -2.85 14.24
C VAL A 204 -16.00 -2.06 14.99
N ILE A 205 -15.68 -0.86 14.52
CA ILE A 205 -14.78 0.09 15.18
C ILE A 205 -15.42 1.48 15.21
N ASP A 206 -15.15 2.26 16.24
CA ASP A 206 -15.72 3.60 16.43
C ASP A 206 -15.05 4.67 15.54
N ALA A 207 -13.81 4.45 15.12
CA ALA A 207 -13.07 5.36 14.25
C ALA A 207 -12.02 4.61 13.43
N ASN A 208 -11.74 5.11 12.20
CA ASN A 208 -10.62 4.61 11.42
C ASN A 208 -9.34 5.39 11.76
N PRO A 209 -8.31 4.75 12.36
CA PRO A 209 -7.07 5.45 12.73
C PRO A 209 -6.39 6.17 11.55
N TYR A 210 -6.53 5.65 10.33
CA TYR A 210 -5.97 6.28 9.13
C TYR A 210 -6.57 7.63 8.78
N ASP A 211 -7.70 8.03 9.36
CA ASP A 211 -8.28 9.35 9.07
C ASP A 211 -7.44 10.49 9.67
N ARG A 212 -6.69 10.20 10.73
CA ARG A 212 -5.70 11.11 11.33
C ARG A 212 -4.31 11.03 10.68
N LEU A 213 -4.07 10.03 9.83
CA LEU A 213 -2.79 9.74 9.17
C LEU A 213 -2.80 10.11 7.67
N LYS A 214 -3.63 11.09 7.27
CA LYS A 214 -3.69 11.53 5.87
C LYS A 214 -2.37 12.19 5.46
N GLY A 215 -1.71 11.59 4.45
CA GLY A 215 -0.46 12.14 3.90
C GLY A 215 0.81 11.68 4.60
N GLU A 216 0.73 10.95 5.71
CA GLU A 216 1.89 10.48 6.48
C GLU A 216 2.73 9.43 5.74
N PHE A 217 2.09 8.51 5.01
CA PHE A 217 2.82 7.45 4.33
C PHE A 217 3.21 7.84 2.90
N SER A 218 4.50 7.71 2.60
CA SER A 218 5.05 8.00 1.28
C SER A 218 4.45 7.07 0.21
N ARG A 219 4.07 7.67 -0.92
CA ARG A 219 3.67 6.90 -2.11
C ARG A 219 4.86 6.46 -2.95
N GLY A 220 6.05 6.75 -2.48
CA GLY A 220 7.28 6.61 -3.26
C GLY A 220 7.39 7.68 -4.35
N GLU A 221 8.56 7.77 -4.92
CA GLU A 221 8.80 8.65 -6.06
C GLU A 221 7.96 8.20 -7.26
N LYS A 222 7.46 9.18 -8.00
CA LYS A 222 6.78 8.88 -9.26
C LYS A 222 7.83 8.38 -10.24
N GLN A 223 7.78 7.10 -10.55
CA GLN A 223 8.63 6.55 -11.60
C GLN A 223 8.43 7.35 -12.90
N THR A 224 9.52 7.70 -13.56
CA THR A 224 9.52 8.21 -14.93
C THR A 224 8.83 7.18 -15.82
N MET A 225 7.97 7.64 -16.72
CA MET A 225 7.33 6.72 -17.64
C MET A 225 8.32 6.35 -18.75
N ASP A 226 8.63 5.06 -18.83
CA ASP A 226 9.43 4.53 -19.91
C ASP A 226 8.59 4.40 -21.17
N TYR A 227 9.12 4.89 -22.28
CA TYR A 227 8.55 4.78 -23.63
C TYR A 227 9.69 4.63 -24.64
N LEU A 228 9.42 4.17 -25.85
CA LEU A 228 10.38 4.10 -26.93
C LEU A 228 10.45 5.45 -27.67
N THR A 229 11.67 5.92 -27.98
CA THR A 229 11.88 6.99 -28.94
C THR A 229 11.54 6.52 -30.35
N GLU A 230 11.43 7.43 -31.32
CA GLU A 230 11.12 7.05 -32.71
C GLU A 230 12.24 6.20 -33.32
N GLU A 231 13.50 6.47 -32.94
CA GLU A 231 14.64 5.65 -33.34
C GLU A 231 14.57 4.24 -32.74
N GLU A 232 14.17 4.13 -31.45
CA GLU A 232 13.99 2.83 -30.80
C GLU A 232 12.77 2.07 -31.35
N MET A 233 11.70 2.79 -31.73
CA MET A 233 10.55 2.17 -32.42
C MET A 233 11.01 1.59 -33.75
N ALA A 234 11.74 2.36 -34.57
CA ALA A 234 12.26 1.90 -35.88
C ALA A 234 13.23 0.72 -35.69
N ALA A 235 14.12 0.76 -34.71
CA ALA A 235 15.02 -0.35 -34.35
C ALA A 235 14.24 -1.61 -33.98
N PHE A 236 13.20 -1.48 -33.14
CA PHE A 236 12.34 -2.60 -32.76
C PHE A 236 11.58 -3.18 -33.93
N GLU A 237 11.02 -2.36 -34.81
CA GLU A 237 10.28 -2.77 -36.02
C GLU A 237 11.18 -3.44 -37.04
N SER A 238 12.48 -3.14 -37.06
CA SER A 238 13.45 -3.72 -37.98
C SER A 238 13.81 -5.17 -37.69
N ILE A 239 13.61 -5.63 -36.43
CA ILE A 239 13.92 -7.00 -36.05
C ILE A 239 13.03 -8.00 -36.81
N ARG A 240 13.62 -9.14 -37.11
CA ARG A 240 12.92 -10.27 -37.74
C ARG A 240 13.08 -11.51 -36.86
N PRO A 241 12.20 -11.71 -35.84
CA PRO A 241 12.23 -12.90 -35.02
C PRO A 241 11.98 -14.16 -35.86
N LEU A 242 12.40 -15.30 -35.31
CA LEU A 242 12.19 -16.61 -35.96
C LEU A 242 10.68 -16.84 -36.17
N LYS A 243 10.32 -17.15 -37.40
CA LYS A 243 8.92 -17.41 -37.80
C LYS A 243 8.30 -18.54 -36.97
N GLY A 244 7.07 -18.33 -36.47
CA GLY A 244 6.33 -19.27 -35.65
C GLY A 244 6.78 -19.31 -34.19
N SER A 245 7.74 -18.48 -33.81
CA SER A 245 8.22 -18.41 -32.39
C SER A 245 7.34 -17.51 -31.53
N VAL A 246 7.39 -17.72 -30.21
CA VAL A 246 6.78 -16.79 -29.22
C VAL A 246 7.39 -15.39 -29.34
N MET A 247 8.64 -15.26 -29.77
CA MET A 247 9.29 -13.96 -30.01
C MET A 247 8.63 -13.21 -31.16
N GLU A 248 8.27 -13.89 -32.25
CA GLU A 248 7.54 -13.27 -33.39
C GLU A 248 6.18 -12.78 -32.92
N VAL A 249 5.42 -13.61 -32.23
CA VAL A 249 4.10 -13.22 -31.69
C VAL A 249 4.24 -12.00 -30.77
N ALA A 250 5.20 -12.01 -29.86
CA ALA A 250 5.43 -10.90 -28.94
C ALA A 250 5.84 -9.61 -29.69
N HIS A 251 6.69 -9.71 -30.70
CA HIS A 251 7.11 -8.59 -31.53
C HIS A 251 5.91 -7.95 -32.22
N ASP A 252 5.12 -8.73 -32.93
CA ASP A 252 3.98 -8.25 -33.68
C ASP A 252 2.89 -7.64 -32.80
N LEU A 253 2.59 -8.28 -31.66
CA LEU A 253 1.63 -7.75 -30.69
C LEU A 253 2.13 -6.45 -30.05
N PHE A 254 3.43 -6.27 -29.87
CA PHE A 254 3.97 -5.03 -29.34
C PHE A 254 3.87 -3.90 -30.37
N ILE A 255 4.14 -4.16 -31.66
CA ILE A 255 3.90 -3.23 -32.73
C ILE A 255 2.41 -2.85 -32.77
N PHE A 256 1.52 -3.84 -32.75
CA PHE A 256 0.09 -3.57 -32.69
C PHE A 256 -0.30 -2.65 -31.54
N GLN A 257 0.23 -2.88 -30.34
CA GLN A 257 -0.01 -2.01 -29.17
C GLN A 257 0.61 -0.62 -29.32
N MET A 258 1.79 -0.50 -29.91
CA MET A 258 2.44 0.79 -30.15
C MET A 258 1.63 1.69 -31.11
N TYR A 259 0.87 1.11 -32.01
CA TYR A 259 0.08 1.86 -33.02
C TYR A 259 -1.43 1.91 -32.72
N THR A 260 -1.89 1.27 -31.64
CA THR A 260 -3.29 1.34 -31.19
C THR A 260 -3.46 1.96 -29.82
N GLY A 261 -2.40 1.96 -29.00
CA GLY A 261 -2.45 2.41 -27.60
C GLY A 261 -3.25 1.47 -26.68
N LEU A 262 -3.68 0.31 -27.12
CA LEU A 262 -4.43 -0.66 -26.34
C LEU A 262 -3.61 -1.18 -25.15
N SER A 263 -4.27 -1.40 -24.01
CA SER A 263 -3.63 -2.13 -22.91
C SER A 263 -3.51 -3.61 -23.26
N TYR A 264 -2.66 -4.36 -22.54
CA TYR A 264 -2.54 -5.80 -22.73
C TYR A 264 -3.92 -6.51 -22.68
N GLY A 265 -4.76 -6.17 -21.69
CA GLY A 265 -6.09 -6.78 -21.58
C GLY A 265 -7.04 -6.44 -22.71
N ASP A 266 -7.02 -5.17 -23.16
CA ASP A 266 -7.87 -4.73 -24.29
C ASP A 266 -7.37 -5.34 -25.62
N MET A 267 -6.05 -5.51 -25.79
CA MET A 267 -5.46 -6.18 -26.95
C MET A 267 -5.80 -7.69 -26.99
N GLN A 268 -5.73 -8.38 -25.85
CA GLN A 268 -6.07 -9.81 -25.78
C GLN A 268 -7.56 -10.07 -26.03
N ALA A 269 -8.41 -9.08 -25.79
CA ALA A 269 -9.84 -9.16 -26.09
C ALA A 269 -10.22 -8.43 -27.39
N PHE A 270 -9.23 -8.09 -28.21
CA PHE A 270 -9.48 -7.45 -29.50
C PHE A 270 -10.34 -8.35 -30.40
N ASP A 271 -11.45 -7.81 -30.90
CA ASP A 271 -12.29 -8.44 -31.95
C ASP A 271 -12.49 -7.46 -33.12
N MET A 272 -12.21 -7.92 -34.33
CA MET A 272 -12.39 -7.12 -35.52
C MET A 272 -13.86 -6.77 -35.79
N LYS A 273 -14.81 -7.52 -35.23
CA LYS A 273 -16.25 -7.22 -35.30
C LYS A 273 -16.63 -5.87 -34.70
N ASP A 274 -15.82 -5.39 -33.74
CA ASP A 274 -16.03 -4.08 -33.12
C ASP A 274 -15.58 -2.92 -34.01
N TYR A 275 -14.90 -3.20 -35.16
CA TYR A 275 -14.39 -2.21 -36.08
C TYR A 275 -15.22 -2.16 -37.36
N ARG A 276 -15.41 -0.95 -37.84
CA ARG A 276 -16.10 -0.69 -39.13
C ARG A 276 -15.17 0.05 -40.06
N LEU A 277 -15.20 -0.31 -41.33
CA LEU A 277 -14.49 0.42 -42.39
C LEU A 277 -15.28 1.67 -42.76
N ILE A 278 -14.74 2.83 -42.47
CA ILE A 278 -15.33 4.15 -42.78
C ILE A 278 -14.26 4.95 -43.51
N ASP A 279 -14.58 5.39 -44.73
CA ASP A 279 -13.67 6.15 -45.63
C ASP A 279 -12.27 5.50 -45.71
N GLY A 280 -12.23 4.19 -45.93
CA GLY A 280 -10.99 3.42 -46.09
C GLY A 280 -10.20 3.19 -44.79
N THR A 281 -10.75 3.54 -43.63
CA THR A 281 -10.08 3.42 -42.35
C THR A 281 -10.91 2.61 -41.34
N TRP A 282 -10.29 1.67 -40.67
CA TRP A 282 -10.94 0.90 -39.62
C TRP A 282 -11.08 1.73 -38.36
N ARG A 283 -12.30 1.97 -37.88
CA ARG A 283 -12.65 2.78 -36.72
C ARG A 283 -13.51 1.99 -35.73
N ASN A 284 -13.22 2.17 -34.45
CA ASN A 284 -13.99 1.61 -33.33
C ASN A 284 -14.47 2.71 -32.42
N MET A 285 -15.69 2.53 -31.89
CA MET A 285 -16.24 3.27 -30.75
C MET A 285 -16.67 2.25 -29.68
N GLY A 286 -15.73 1.77 -28.91
CA GLY A 286 -15.93 0.72 -27.92
C GLY A 286 -15.73 1.21 -26.49
N GLU A 287 -15.78 0.27 -25.56
CA GLU A 287 -15.53 0.53 -24.14
C GLU A 287 -14.35 -0.28 -23.64
N ARG A 288 -13.57 0.32 -22.72
CA ARG A 288 -12.45 -0.39 -22.10
C ARG A 288 -12.94 -1.48 -21.15
N ILE A 289 -12.44 -2.70 -21.31
CA ILE A 289 -12.79 -3.86 -20.49
C ILE A 289 -12.53 -3.59 -19.00
N LYS A 290 -11.42 -2.91 -18.67
CA LYS A 290 -11.05 -2.63 -17.29
C LYS A 290 -11.93 -1.59 -16.61
N THR A 291 -12.49 -0.63 -17.33
CA THR A 291 -13.13 0.56 -16.73
C THR A 291 -14.53 0.85 -17.24
N GLY A 292 -14.97 0.22 -18.34
CA GLY A 292 -16.22 0.55 -19.02
C GLY A 292 -16.23 1.97 -19.63
N VAL A 293 -15.06 2.60 -19.76
CA VAL A 293 -14.97 3.96 -20.30
C VAL A 293 -14.95 3.90 -21.82
N PRO A 294 -15.80 4.67 -22.49
CA PRO A 294 -15.77 4.79 -23.95
C PRO A 294 -14.40 5.24 -24.46
N PHE A 295 -13.92 4.61 -25.53
CA PHE A 295 -12.72 5.04 -26.24
C PHE A 295 -12.97 5.03 -27.74
N VAL A 296 -12.26 5.91 -28.44
CA VAL A 296 -12.30 5.97 -29.89
C VAL A 296 -10.95 5.50 -30.40
N SER A 297 -10.95 4.46 -31.20
CA SER A 297 -9.73 3.89 -31.78
C SER A 297 -9.85 3.85 -33.28
N GLN A 298 -8.73 4.12 -33.96
CA GLN A 298 -8.54 3.95 -35.37
C GLN A 298 -7.30 3.08 -35.61
N LEU A 299 -7.39 2.12 -36.52
CA LEU A 299 -6.25 1.28 -36.85
C LEU A 299 -5.34 2.02 -37.84
N LEU A 300 -4.10 2.27 -37.40
CA LEU A 300 -3.05 2.82 -38.23
C LEU A 300 -2.41 1.72 -39.08
N ALA A 301 -1.79 2.07 -40.20
CA ALA A 301 -1.26 1.12 -41.20
C ALA A 301 -0.37 0.01 -40.59
N PRO A 302 0.57 0.28 -39.62
CA PRO A 302 1.35 -0.80 -39.04
C PRO A 302 0.52 -1.79 -38.20
N ALA A 303 -0.54 -1.32 -37.54
CA ALA A 303 -1.46 -2.20 -36.80
C ALA A 303 -2.31 -3.06 -37.77
N VAL A 304 -2.73 -2.48 -38.91
CA VAL A 304 -3.45 -3.24 -39.97
C VAL A 304 -2.54 -4.32 -40.53
N ALA A 305 -1.28 -4.03 -40.82
CA ALA A 305 -0.32 -5.02 -41.34
C ALA A 305 -0.14 -6.22 -40.37
N VAL A 306 -0.12 -5.97 -39.06
CA VAL A 306 -0.11 -7.07 -38.08
C VAL A 306 -1.41 -7.88 -38.17
N LEU A 307 -2.57 -7.24 -38.27
CA LEU A 307 -3.85 -7.94 -38.40
C LEU A 307 -3.95 -8.80 -39.66
N GLU A 308 -3.51 -8.28 -40.79
CA GLU A 308 -3.46 -9.02 -42.05
C GLU A 308 -2.59 -10.27 -41.94
N LYS A 309 -1.41 -10.16 -41.29
CA LYS A 309 -0.52 -11.31 -41.02
C LYS A 309 -1.22 -12.43 -40.26
N TYR A 310 -2.13 -12.10 -39.37
CA TYR A 310 -2.88 -13.05 -38.54
C TYR A 310 -4.34 -13.24 -38.99
N ASN A 311 -4.65 -12.96 -40.23
CA ASN A 311 -6.01 -13.07 -40.76
C ASN A 311 -7.07 -12.40 -39.90
N TYR A 312 -6.75 -11.20 -39.38
CA TYR A 312 -7.59 -10.39 -38.49
C TYR A 312 -7.95 -11.03 -37.14
N GLN A 313 -7.20 -12.05 -36.74
CA GLN A 313 -7.34 -12.71 -35.41
C GLN A 313 -6.00 -12.68 -34.69
N LEU A 314 -5.88 -11.79 -33.68
CA LEU A 314 -4.65 -11.68 -32.94
C LEU A 314 -4.38 -12.95 -32.12
N PRO A 315 -3.12 -13.42 -32.10
CA PRO A 315 -2.74 -14.56 -31.27
C PRO A 315 -2.84 -14.22 -29.79
N GLN A 316 -3.20 -15.22 -29.00
CA GLN A 316 -3.25 -15.12 -27.54
C GLN A 316 -1.88 -15.43 -26.95
N ILE A 317 -1.43 -14.63 -25.99
CA ILE A 317 -0.18 -14.84 -25.26
C ILE A 317 -0.35 -14.53 -23.79
N VAL A 318 0.19 -15.38 -22.92
CA VAL A 318 0.16 -15.12 -21.45
C VAL A 318 1.06 -13.93 -21.13
N ASN A 319 0.59 -13.02 -20.27
CA ASN A 319 1.29 -11.77 -19.95
C ASN A 319 2.74 -11.98 -19.46
N ALA A 320 2.99 -13.06 -18.70
CA ALA A 320 4.33 -13.38 -18.22
C ALA A 320 5.29 -13.74 -19.36
N ASP A 321 4.83 -14.56 -20.32
CA ASP A 321 5.63 -14.97 -21.48
C ASP A 321 5.82 -13.80 -22.44
N TYR A 322 4.77 -13.00 -22.63
CA TYR A 322 4.84 -11.78 -23.41
C TYR A 322 5.93 -10.84 -22.87
N ASN A 323 5.90 -10.50 -21.59
CA ASN A 323 6.90 -9.61 -21.01
C ASN A 323 8.32 -10.24 -20.98
N ARG A 324 8.42 -11.58 -20.89
CA ARG A 324 9.71 -12.27 -21.00
C ARG A 324 10.31 -12.13 -22.41
N ALA A 325 9.48 -12.34 -23.43
CA ALA A 325 9.89 -12.19 -24.82
C ALA A 325 10.25 -10.73 -25.15
N LEU A 326 9.46 -9.75 -24.68
CA LEU A 326 9.73 -8.33 -24.88
C LEU A 326 11.07 -7.89 -24.28
N LYS A 327 11.46 -8.39 -23.09
CA LYS A 327 12.78 -8.11 -22.51
C LYS A 327 13.92 -8.60 -23.40
N ALA A 328 13.79 -9.80 -23.98
CA ALA A 328 14.81 -10.35 -24.88
C ALA A 328 14.86 -9.58 -26.20
N LEU A 329 13.71 -9.21 -26.78
CA LEU A 329 13.61 -8.38 -27.98
C LEU A 329 14.23 -7.00 -27.76
N GLY A 330 13.94 -6.34 -26.63
CA GLY A 330 14.56 -5.05 -26.29
C GLY A 330 16.08 -5.11 -26.27
N LEU A 331 16.62 -6.13 -25.63
CA LEU A 331 18.07 -6.35 -25.60
C LEU A 331 18.63 -6.56 -27.02
N ALA A 332 17.95 -7.30 -27.88
CA ALA A 332 18.35 -7.52 -29.27
C ALA A 332 18.33 -6.23 -30.11
N CYS A 333 17.49 -5.25 -29.76
CA CYS A 333 17.46 -3.92 -30.37
C CYS A 333 18.49 -2.94 -29.77
N GLY A 334 19.28 -3.34 -28.79
CA GLY A 334 20.17 -2.42 -28.09
C GLY A 334 19.46 -1.50 -27.07
N ILE A 335 18.20 -1.78 -26.71
CA ILE A 335 17.46 -0.99 -25.72
C ILE A 335 17.87 -1.47 -24.31
N ALA A 336 18.55 -0.61 -23.57
CA ALA A 336 19.14 -0.97 -22.28
C ALA A 336 18.09 -1.24 -21.18
N ARG A 337 16.92 -0.58 -21.25
CA ARG A 337 15.84 -0.75 -20.28
C ARG A 337 14.93 -1.94 -20.64
N PRO A 338 14.45 -2.69 -19.64
CA PRO A 338 13.62 -3.87 -19.91
C PRO A 338 12.25 -3.50 -20.49
N LEU A 339 11.95 -3.96 -21.70
CA LEU A 339 10.64 -3.74 -22.33
C LEU A 339 9.55 -4.53 -21.60
N HIS A 340 8.37 -3.95 -21.54
CA HIS A 340 7.15 -4.59 -21.03
C HIS A 340 5.91 -4.09 -21.77
N SER A 341 4.83 -4.86 -21.77
CA SER A 341 3.61 -4.60 -22.56
C SER A 341 3.02 -3.20 -22.38
N HIS A 342 3.09 -2.64 -21.17
CA HIS A 342 2.52 -1.31 -20.91
C HIS A 342 3.34 -0.17 -21.53
N MET A 343 4.63 -0.42 -21.82
CA MET A 343 5.50 0.55 -22.48
C MET A 343 5.02 0.87 -23.91
N ALA A 344 4.46 -0.10 -24.65
CA ALA A 344 3.87 0.15 -25.96
C ALA A 344 2.79 1.24 -25.90
N ARG A 345 1.93 1.19 -24.89
CA ARG A 345 0.89 2.20 -24.68
C ARG A 345 1.47 3.56 -24.29
N HIS A 346 2.54 3.59 -23.52
CA HIS A 346 3.26 4.83 -23.21
C HIS A 346 3.91 5.42 -24.46
N THR A 347 4.50 4.56 -25.29
CA THR A 347 5.06 4.93 -26.59
C THR A 347 4.00 5.54 -27.51
N PHE A 348 2.85 4.89 -27.67
CA PHE A 348 1.72 5.44 -28.43
C PHE A 348 1.32 6.84 -27.94
N ALA A 349 1.18 6.99 -26.62
CA ALA A 349 0.74 8.25 -26.04
C ALA A 349 1.76 9.38 -26.26
N THR A 350 3.04 9.09 -26.09
CA THR A 350 4.13 10.07 -26.28
C THR A 350 4.28 10.41 -27.76
N PHE A 351 4.24 9.39 -28.64
CA PHE A 351 4.27 9.55 -30.09
C PHE A 351 3.11 10.43 -30.58
N ALA A 352 1.87 10.15 -30.16
CA ALA A 352 0.70 10.92 -30.53
C ALA A 352 0.81 12.40 -30.12
N LEU A 353 1.27 12.68 -28.87
CA LEU A 353 1.46 14.05 -28.41
C LEU A 353 2.55 14.79 -29.21
N ARG A 354 3.68 14.12 -29.52
CA ARG A 354 4.75 14.70 -30.35
C ARG A 354 4.26 15.05 -31.75
N HIS A 355 3.30 14.30 -32.27
CA HIS A 355 2.66 14.55 -33.57
C HIS A 355 1.44 15.47 -33.48
N GLY A 356 1.29 16.24 -32.41
CA GLY A 356 0.30 17.30 -32.28
C GLY A 356 -1.11 16.86 -31.92
N VAL A 357 -1.30 15.61 -31.48
CA VAL A 357 -2.60 15.17 -30.95
C VAL A 357 -2.88 15.89 -29.65
N LYS A 358 -4.03 16.56 -29.56
CA LYS A 358 -4.46 17.26 -28.34
C LYS A 358 -4.65 16.26 -27.19
N ILE A 359 -4.28 16.68 -25.97
CA ILE A 359 -4.29 15.82 -24.78
C ILE A 359 -5.68 15.27 -24.45
N GLU A 360 -6.73 16.05 -24.72
CA GLU A 360 -8.13 15.65 -24.53
C GLU A 360 -8.51 14.51 -25.48
N ASN A 361 -8.06 14.59 -26.73
CA ASN A 361 -8.29 13.55 -27.72
C ASN A 361 -7.48 12.30 -27.39
N LEU A 362 -6.22 12.46 -26.97
CA LEU A 362 -5.41 11.34 -26.50
C LEU A 362 -6.05 10.64 -25.28
N ALA A 363 -6.63 11.39 -24.35
CA ALA A 363 -7.35 10.81 -23.22
C ALA A 363 -8.52 9.91 -23.68
N ARG A 364 -9.27 10.34 -24.71
CA ARG A 364 -10.34 9.56 -25.34
C ARG A 364 -9.81 8.35 -26.08
N MET A 365 -8.73 8.50 -26.86
CA MET A 365 -8.08 7.38 -27.56
C MET A 365 -7.60 6.31 -26.58
N LEU A 366 -7.09 6.72 -25.43
CA LEU A 366 -6.63 5.82 -24.40
C LEU A 366 -7.75 5.32 -23.46
N GLY A 367 -8.96 5.88 -23.51
CA GLY A 367 -10.05 5.56 -22.59
C GLY A 367 -9.67 5.82 -21.13
N HIS A 368 -9.09 6.98 -20.85
CA HIS A 368 -8.79 7.42 -19.48
C HIS A 368 -10.01 8.05 -18.84
N THR A 369 -10.36 7.62 -17.64
CA THR A 369 -11.44 8.20 -16.82
C THR A 369 -11.15 9.61 -16.33
N ASN A 370 -9.85 9.97 -16.20
CA ASN A 370 -9.39 11.25 -15.71
C ASN A 370 -8.21 11.72 -16.56
N ILE A 371 -8.31 12.94 -17.07
CA ILE A 371 -7.28 13.58 -17.89
C ILE A 371 -5.91 13.65 -17.18
N THR A 372 -5.89 13.69 -15.84
CA THR A 372 -4.66 13.64 -15.04
C THR A 372 -3.79 12.42 -15.37
N GLN A 373 -4.40 11.31 -15.80
CA GLN A 373 -3.65 10.13 -16.25
C GLN A 373 -2.89 10.42 -17.55
N THR A 374 -3.47 11.23 -18.44
CA THR A 374 -2.88 11.63 -19.71
C THR A 374 -1.87 12.77 -19.55
N GLN A 375 -2.08 13.68 -18.59
CA GLN A 375 -1.14 14.78 -18.28
C GLN A 375 0.26 14.28 -17.89
N ARG A 376 0.39 13.03 -17.46
CA ARG A 376 1.70 12.43 -17.18
C ARG A 376 2.56 12.34 -18.44
N TYR A 377 1.96 12.13 -19.61
CA TYR A 377 2.65 12.09 -20.90
C TYR A 377 3.06 13.49 -21.36
N ALA A 378 2.23 14.49 -21.14
CA ALA A 378 2.55 15.88 -21.50
C ALA A 378 3.81 16.37 -20.77
N LYS A 379 4.07 15.96 -19.53
CA LYS A 379 5.29 16.31 -18.82
C LYS A 379 6.56 15.76 -19.45
N VAL A 380 6.46 14.62 -20.14
CA VAL A 380 7.58 13.98 -20.84
C VAL A 380 7.87 14.70 -22.18
N VAL A 381 6.85 15.28 -22.79
CA VAL A 381 6.94 16.00 -24.07
C VAL A 381 7.26 17.49 -23.88
N ALA A 382 7.43 17.97 -22.64
CA ALA A 382 7.69 19.38 -22.34
C ALA A 382 8.96 19.96 -23.01
N ALA A 383 9.87 19.12 -23.52
CA ALA A 383 10.96 19.56 -24.42
C ALA A 383 10.46 20.22 -25.71
N SER A 384 9.21 19.93 -26.14
CA SER A 384 8.59 20.52 -27.33
C SER A 384 7.98 21.92 -27.10
N VAL A 385 7.98 22.43 -25.88
CA VAL A 385 7.42 23.76 -25.60
C VAL A 385 8.18 24.85 -26.35
N HIS A 386 9.50 24.73 -26.42
CA HIS A 386 10.32 25.67 -27.22
C HIS A 386 10.03 25.56 -28.71
N GLU A 387 9.88 24.35 -29.25
CA GLU A 387 9.50 24.12 -30.63
C GLU A 387 8.11 24.70 -30.98
N GLU A 388 7.17 24.65 -30.02
CA GLU A 388 5.85 25.26 -30.19
C GLU A 388 5.93 26.80 -30.17
N PHE A 389 6.79 27.39 -29.33
CA PHE A 389 7.08 28.84 -29.38
C PHE A 389 7.73 29.25 -30.68
N ASP A 390 8.66 28.46 -31.22
CA ASP A 390 9.28 28.72 -32.52
C ASP A 390 8.26 28.67 -33.65
N LYS A 391 7.34 27.68 -33.65
CA LYS A 391 6.22 27.60 -34.59
C LYS A 391 5.29 28.82 -34.47
N LEU A 392 4.96 29.27 -33.27
CA LEU A 392 4.17 30.46 -33.02
C LEU A 392 4.90 31.71 -33.55
N GLY A 393 6.20 31.83 -33.30
CA GLY A 393 7.04 32.90 -33.84
C GLY A 393 7.03 32.94 -35.37
N ALA A 394 7.24 31.83 -36.00
CA ALA A 394 7.20 31.68 -37.47
C ALA A 394 5.82 32.04 -38.06
N ALA A 395 4.72 31.65 -37.41
CA ALA A 395 3.35 31.97 -37.83
C ALA A 395 3.04 33.46 -37.73
N LEU A 396 3.62 34.16 -36.74
CA LEU A 396 3.46 35.61 -36.58
C LEU A 396 4.23 36.37 -37.68
N VAL A 397 5.46 35.96 -37.99
CA VAL A 397 6.28 36.55 -39.05
C VAL A 397 5.61 36.41 -40.40
N SER A 398 5.03 35.21 -40.70
CA SER A 398 4.33 34.97 -41.98
C SER A 398 3.03 35.79 -42.13
N LYS A 399 2.40 36.24 -41.06
CA LYS A 399 1.23 37.12 -41.08
C LYS A 399 1.62 38.61 -41.25
N SER A 400 2.83 38.97 -40.84
CA SER A 400 3.32 40.35 -40.99
C SER A 400 3.88 40.67 -42.41
N ALA A 401 4.06 39.60 -43.23
CA ALA A 401 4.57 39.70 -44.61
C ALA A 401 3.45 39.69 -45.68
N LYS A 402 2.20 39.69 -45.25
CA LYS A 402 1.02 39.90 -46.11
C LYS A 402 0.32 41.21 -45.81
#